data_88e1d7fed6751feb231f1175ef0d3476
#
_entry.id   88e1d7fed6751feb231f1175ef0d3476
#
_cell.length_a   1.000
_cell.length_b   1.000
_cell.length_c   1.000
_cell.angle_alpha   90.00
_cell.angle_beta   90.00
_cell.angle_gamma   90.00
#
_symmetry.space_group_name_H-M   'P 1'
#
loop_
_entity.id
_entity.type
_entity.pdbx_description
1 polymer ?
#
loop_
_entity_poly.entity_id
_entity_poly.type
_entity_poly.pdbx_seq_one_letter_code
_entity_poly.pdbx_strand_id
1 'polypeptide(L)'
;DALSTARERFKGSLHVEDLEGDLERTWYALRNRAISEDKSVGLQDVSEELMSMALDSGVEHGEAKAEAQVTALVSALFLTNRGYTELSQEPGRNGKVTLVPLWDGEESFSELTAKLHPGEVKGVRSNE
;
A
#
# COMPACT_ATOMS: atom_id res chain seq x y z
N ASP A 1 6.44 23.19 4.19
CA ASP A 1 7.29 22.55 3.19
C ASP A 1 6.56 21.35 2.57
N ALA A 2 7.17 20.77 1.57
CA ALA A 2 6.51 19.71 0.82
C ALA A 2 6.19 18.50 1.69
N LEU A 3 7.09 18.13 2.57
CA LEU A 3 6.87 16.99 3.45
C LEU A 3 5.73 17.27 4.43
N SER A 4 5.70 18.47 4.96
CA SER A 4 4.66 18.88 5.88
C SER A 4 3.30 18.87 5.20
N THR A 5 3.25 19.36 3.97
CA THR A 5 2.02 19.38 3.18
C THR A 5 1.52 17.97 2.90
N ALA A 6 2.44 17.08 2.53
CA ALA A 6 2.07 15.70 2.26
C ALA A 6 1.55 15.02 3.51
N ARG A 7 2.19 15.29 4.65
CA ARG A 7 1.76 14.74 5.93
C ARG A 7 0.38 15.22 6.31
N GLU A 8 0.11 16.51 6.09
CA GLU A 8 -1.19 17.07 6.40
C GLU A 8 -2.29 16.46 5.55
N ARG A 9 -2.02 16.30 4.26
CA ARG A 9 -2.98 15.67 3.37
C ARG A 9 -3.28 14.25 3.80
N PHE A 10 -2.22 13.52 4.12
CA PHE A 10 -2.38 12.12 4.51
C PHE A 10 -3.21 12.03 5.78
N LYS A 11 -2.93 12.90 6.75
CA LYS A 11 -3.68 12.93 7.99
C LYS A 11 -5.16 13.26 7.74
N GLY A 12 -5.41 14.18 6.82
CA GLY A 12 -6.76 14.60 6.53
C GLY A 12 -7.63 13.50 5.98
N SER A 13 -7.03 12.58 5.21
CA SER A 13 -7.78 11.49 4.62
C SER A 13 -7.58 10.17 5.35
N LEU A 14 -6.68 10.14 6.36
CA LEU A 14 -6.32 8.90 7.00
C LEU A 14 -7.13 8.66 8.26
N HIS A 15 -8.28 8.14 8.11
CA HIS A 15 -9.06 7.59 9.20
C HIS A 15 -8.82 6.11 9.24
N VAL A 16 -9.32 5.45 10.26
CA VAL A 16 -9.14 4.00 10.37
C VAL A 16 -9.69 3.31 9.13
N GLU A 17 -10.85 3.73 8.67
CA GLU A 17 -11.45 3.14 7.47
C GLU A 17 -10.66 3.48 6.22
N ASP A 18 -10.18 4.71 6.14
CA ASP A 18 -9.39 5.14 5.00
C ASP A 18 -8.06 4.43 4.95
N LEU A 19 -7.48 4.15 6.12
CA LEU A 19 -6.22 3.41 6.16
C LEU A 19 -6.39 2.03 5.57
N GLU A 20 -7.44 1.31 5.98
CA GLU A 20 -7.66 -0.02 5.43
C GLU A 20 -7.91 0.03 3.93
N GLY A 21 -8.62 1.04 3.47
CA GLY A 21 -8.83 1.23 2.05
C GLY A 21 -7.54 1.49 1.30
N ASP A 22 -6.67 2.30 1.89
CA ASP A 22 -5.38 2.59 1.29
C ASP A 22 -4.50 1.34 1.23
N LEU A 23 -4.52 0.55 2.30
CA LEU A 23 -3.75 -0.69 2.32
C LEU A 23 -4.26 -1.66 1.27
N GLU A 24 -5.57 -1.75 1.14
CA GLU A 24 -6.16 -2.65 0.16
C GLU A 24 -5.80 -2.24 -1.27
N ARG A 25 -5.92 -0.94 -1.57
CA ARG A 25 -5.58 -0.44 -2.90
C ARG A 25 -4.10 -0.67 -3.20
N THR A 26 -3.24 -0.42 -2.22
CA THR A 26 -1.81 -0.61 -2.40
C THR A 26 -1.49 -2.09 -2.59
N TRP A 27 -2.16 -2.96 -1.85
CA TRP A 27 -1.97 -4.39 -2.00
C TRP A 27 -2.30 -4.86 -3.42
N TYR A 28 -3.43 -4.38 -3.96
CA TYR A 28 -3.79 -4.78 -5.33
C TYR A 28 -2.88 -4.15 -6.37
N ALA A 29 -2.44 -2.91 -6.14
CA ALA A 29 -1.48 -2.28 -7.04
C ALA A 29 -0.19 -3.08 -7.07
N LEU A 30 0.28 -3.49 -5.91
CA LEU A 30 1.49 -4.29 -5.80
C LEU A 30 1.32 -5.63 -6.51
N ARG A 31 0.22 -6.31 -6.27
CA ARG A 31 -0.01 -7.61 -6.88
C ARG A 31 -0.12 -7.53 -8.41
N ASN A 32 -0.76 -6.47 -8.90
CA ASN A 32 -0.87 -6.27 -10.34
C ASN A 32 0.51 -6.14 -10.97
N ARG A 33 1.38 -5.38 -10.35
CA ARG A 33 2.73 -5.20 -10.87
C ARG A 33 3.59 -6.44 -10.65
N ALA A 34 3.39 -7.15 -9.56
CA ALA A 34 4.19 -8.32 -9.25
C ALA A 34 4.03 -9.41 -10.31
N ILE A 35 2.85 -9.51 -10.89
CA ILE A 35 2.61 -10.50 -11.94
C ILE A 35 3.52 -10.25 -13.14
N SER A 36 3.72 -8.99 -13.49
CA SER A 36 4.52 -8.66 -14.65
C SER A 36 6.00 -8.43 -14.35
N GLU A 37 6.37 -8.30 -13.08
CA GLU A 37 7.74 -7.96 -12.70
C GLU A 37 8.41 -9.00 -11.81
N ASP A 38 8.02 -10.24 -11.96
CA ASP A 38 8.69 -11.36 -11.30
C ASP A 38 8.69 -11.24 -9.78
N LYS A 39 7.58 -10.75 -9.24
CA LYS A 39 7.29 -10.69 -7.81
C LYS A 39 8.02 -9.61 -7.01
N SER A 40 9.03 -8.97 -7.56
CA SER A 40 9.72 -7.89 -6.87
C SER A 40 9.35 -6.58 -7.54
N VAL A 41 8.70 -5.69 -6.82
CA VAL A 41 8.16 -4.47 -7.41
C VAL A 41 8.74 -3.26 -6.71
N GLY A 42 9.23 -2.31 -7.50
CA GLY A 42 9.76 -1.08 -6.94
C GLY A 42 8.65 -0.24 -6.33
N LEU A 43 8.97 0.45 -5.25
CA LEU A 43 8.00 1.34 -4.60
C LEU A 43 7.50 2.38 -5.58
N GLN A 44 8.37 2.85 -6.47
CA GLN A 44 7.99 3.82 -7.49
C GLN A 44 6.92 3.25 -8.41
N ASP A 45 7.05 1.98 -8.78
CA ASP A 45 6.07 1.33 -9.65
C ASP A 45 4.72 1.18 -8.96
N VAL A 46 4.74 0.90 -7.66
CA VAL A 46 3.49 0.84 -6.89
C VAL A 46 2.83 2.20 -6.87
N SER A 47 3.62 3.24 -6.68
CA SER A 47 3.13 4.60 -6.68
C SER A 47 2.49 4.96 -8.03
N GLU A 48 3.12 4.55 -9.12
CA GLU A 48 2.58 4.80 -10.46
C GLU A 48 1.25 4.09 -10.68
N GLU A 49 1.16 2.88 -10.18
CA GLU A 49 -0.08 2.12 -10.30
C GLU A 49 -1.21 2.79 -9.52
N LEU A 50 -0.90 3.25 -8.30
CA LEU A 50 -1.88 3.96 -7.50
C LEU A 50 -2.31 5.26 -8.16
N MET A 51 -1.36 5.96 -8.79
CA MET A 51 -1.67 7.19 -9.49
C MET A 51 -2.65 6.92 -10.63
N SER A 52 -2.41 5.85 -11.36
CA SER A 52 -3.28 5.46 -12.46
C SER A 52 -4.70 5.20 -11.96
N MET A 53 -4.82 4.50 -10.83
CA MET A 53 -6.12 4.23 -10.24
C MET A 53 -6.82 5.52 -9.81
N ALA A 54 -6.07 6.47 -9.27
CA ALA A 54 -6.63 7.73 -8.83
C ALA A 54 -7.10 8.56 -10.02
N LEU A 55 -6.34 8.58 -11.09
CA LEU A 55 -6.72 9.32 -12.30
C LEU A 55 -7.98 8.76 -12.91
N ASP A 56 -8.13 7.45 -12.86
CA ASP A 56 -9.34 6.81 -13.36
C ASP A 56 -10.57 7.24 -12.54
N SER A 57 -10.34 7.67 -11.30
CA SER A 57 -11.41 8.17 -10.44
C SER A 57 -11.65 9.66 -10.58
N GLY A 58 -10.90 10.34 -11.45
CA GLY A 58 -11.11 11.76 -11.70
C GLY A 58 -10.30 12.71 -10.85
N VAL A 59 -9.31 12.20 -10.12
CA VAL A 59 -8.45 13.06 -9.30
C VAL A 59 -7.48 13.82 -10.20
N GLU A 60 -7.18 15.07 -9.86
CA GLU A 60 -6.26 15.89 -10.64
C GLU A 60 -4.86 15.28 -10.64
N HIS A 61 -4.18 15.38 -11.78
CA HIS A 61 -2.90 14.72 -12.00
C HIS A 61 -1.84 15.04 -10.94
N GLY A 62 -1.61 16.32 -10.66
CA GLY A 62 -0.59 16.71 -9.68
C GLY A 62 -0.91 16.21 -8.30
N GLU A 63 -2.18 16.26 -7.94
CA GLU A 63 -2.65 15.81 -6.65
C GLU A 63 -2.54 14.29 -6.54
N ALA A 64 -2.88 13.60 -7.62
CA ALA A 64 -2.80 12.14 -7.65
C ALA A 64 -1.38 11.66 -7.44
N LYS A 65 -0.41 12.35 -8.05
CA LYS A 65 0.99 11.96 -7.92
C LYS A 65 1.48 12.09 -6.48
N ALA A 66 1.19 13.23 -5.85
CA ALA A 66 1.64 13.45 -4.48
C ALA A 66 1.01 12.46 -3.52
N GLU A 67 -0.29 12.25 -3.67
CA GLU A 67 -1.00 11.31 -2.79
C GLU A 67 -0.54 9.88 -3.00
N ALA A 68 -0.32 9.52 -4.26
CA ALA A 68 0.11 8.15 -4.55
C ALA A 68 1.46 7.85 -3.94
N GLN A 69 2.38 8.81 -3.97
CA GLN A 69 3.70 8.61 -3.40
C GLN A 69 3.64 8.41 -1.90
N VAL A 70 2.85 9.24 -1.22
CA VAL A 70 2.71 9.14 0.23
C VAL A 70 1.98 7.85 0.60
N THR A 71 0.89 7.56 -0.10
CA THR A 71 0.11 6.36 0.16
C THR A 71 0.95 5.11 -0.04
N ALA A 72 1.74 5.06 -1.13
CA ALA A 72 2.57 3.90 -1.40
C ALA A 72 3.58 3.68 -0.27
N LEU A 73 4.24 4.73 0.16
CA LEU A 73 5.26 4.60 1.20
C LEU A 73 4.65 4.16 2.52
N VAL A 74 3.62 4.86 2.97
CA VAL A 74 3.03 4.56 4.28
C VAL A 74 2.37 3.19 4.26
N SER A 75 1.65 2.88 3.19
CA SER A 75 0.99 1.57 3.09
C SER A 75 2.01 0.44 3.02
N ALA A 76 3.12 0.66 2.32
CA ALA A 76 4.17 -0.36 2.24
C ALA A 76 4.70 -0.70 3.63
N LEU A 77 4.89 0.32 4.46
CA LEU A 77 5.38 0.09 5.81
C LEU A 77 4.38 -0.69 6.64
N PHE A 78 3.09 -0.33 6.55
CA PHE A 78 2.06 -1.05 7.27
C PHE A 78 1.90 -2.48 6.77
N LEU A 79 1.89 -2.67 5.46
CA LEU A 79 1.74 -4.01 4.89
C LEU A 79 2.91 -4.90 5.28
N THR A 80 4.11 -4.33 5.29
CA THR A 80 5.30 -5.08 5.69
C THR A 80 5.22 -5.44 7.18
N ASN A 81 4.81 -4.49 7.99
CA ASN A 81 4.70 -4.72 9.42
C ASN A 81 3.62 -5.76 9.74
N ARG A 82 2.58 -5.83 8.94
CA ARG A 82 1.50 -6.79 9.14
C ARG A 82 1.77 -8.16 8.54
N GLY A 83 2.88 -8.32 7.82
CA GLY A 83 3.23 -9.63 7.27
C GLY A 83 2.70 -9.91 5.87
N TYR A 84 2.21 -8.89 5.17
CA TYR A 84 1.69 -9.07 3.80
C TYR A 84 2.81 -8.99 2.77
N THR A 85 3.84 -8.21 3.06
CA THR A 85 4.92 -7.97 2.11
C THR A 85 6.26 -8.04 2.81
N GLU A 86 7.30 -8.16 2.00
CA GLU A 86 8.66 -8.02 2.47
C GLU A 86 9.26 -6.81 1.76
N LEU A 87 9.90 -5.93 2.52
CA LEU A 87 10.46 -4.71 1.99
C LEU A 87 11.98 -4.80 2.00
N SER A 88 12.60 -4.41 0.90
CA SER A 88 14.04 -4.39 0.77
C SER A 88 14.48 -3.05 0.25
N GLN A 89 15.68 -2.64 0.62
CA GLN A 89 16.25 -1.42 0.10
C GLN A 89 17.67 -1.68 -0.32
N GLU A 90 18.02 -1.27 -1.53
CA GLU A 90 19.38 -1.40 -2.01
C GLU A 90 20.30 -0.48 -1.20
N PRO A 91 21.54 -0.87 -0.98
CA PRO A 91 22.48 -0.01 -0.27
C PRO A 91 22.79 1.22 -1.10
N GLY A 92 23.12 2.29 -0.41
CA GLY A 92 23.50 3.52 -1.08
C GLY A 92 22.51 4.64 -0.86
N ARG A 93 22.94 5.82 -1.25
CA ARG A 93 22.17 7.03 -1.01
C ARG A 93 20.82 7.04 -1.73
N ASN A 94 20.82 6.52 -2.94
CA ASN A 94 19.61 6.45 -3.74
C ASN A 94 19.12 5.02 -3.88
N GLY A 95 19.30 4.25 -2.83
CA GLY A 95 18.92 2.85 -2.87
C GLY A 95 17.45 2.66 -3.19
N LYS A 96 17.19 1.78 -4.12
CA LYS A 96 15.85 1.49 -4.56
C LYS A 96 15.11 0.67 -3.51
N VAL A 97 13.88 1.05 -3.22
CA VAL A 97 13.03 0.30 -2.30
C VAL A 97 12.17 -0.62 -3.13
N THR A 98 12.17 -1.90 -2.79
CA THR A 98 11.34 -2.87 -3.48
C THR A 98 10.48 -3.63 -2.50
N LEU A 99 9.36 -4.11 -3.00
CA LEU A 99 8.40 -4.87 -2.21
C LEU A 99 8.16 -6.21 -2.88
N VAL A 100 8.04 -7.25 -2.06
CA VAL A 100 7.68 -8.57 -2.56
C VAL A 100 6.43 -9.00 -1.82
N PRO A 101 5.33 -9.28 -2.52
CA PRO A 101 4.15 -9.79 -1.83
C PRO A 101 4.46 -11.21 -1.34
N LEU A 102 4.15 -11.47 -0.08
CA LEU A 102 4.42 -12.77 0.51
C LEU A 102 3.29 -13.76 0.24
N TRP A 103 2.19 -13.28 -0.30
CA TRP A 103 1.01 -14.09 -0.57
C TRP A 103 0.64 -13.92 -2.03
N ASP A 104 0.78 -14.98 -2.80
CA ASP A 104 0.53 -14.91 -4.24
C ASP A 104 -0.69 -15.73 -4.64
N GLY A 105 -1.48 -16.15 -3.68
CA GLY A 105 -2.67 -16.91 -3.96
C GLY A 105 -3.79 -16.02 -4.46
N GLU A 106 -4.97 -16.57 -4.49
CA GLU A 106 -6.13 -15.85 -4.98
C GLU A 106 -6.93 -15.20 -3.87
N GLU A 107 -6.39 -15.18 -2.67
CA GLU A 107 -7.10 -14.58 -1.56
C GLU A 107 -7.33 -13.09 -1.82
N SER A 108 -8.52 -12.63 -1.48
CA SER A 108 -8.78 -11.20 -1.46
C SER A 108 -8.06 -10.58 -0.27
N PHE A 109 -7.98 -9.26 -0.26
CA PHE A 109 -7.37 -8.58 0.86
C PHE A 109 -8.12 -8.88 2.16
N SER A 110 -9.45 -8.95 2.10
CA SER A 110 -10.25 -9.28 3.27
C SER A 110 -9.95 -10.68 3.79
N GLU A 111 -9.84 -11.63 2.88
CA GLU A 111 -9.52 -13.00 3.26
C GLU A 111 -8.16 -13.09 3.90
N LEU A 112 -7.21 -12.37 3.35
CA LEU A 112 -5.86 -12.37 3.86
C LEU A 112 -5.80 -11.71 5.23
N THR A 113 -6.54 -10.62 5.40
CA THR A 113 -6.61 -9.95 6.70
C THR A 113 -7.20 -10.88 7.75
N ALA A 114 -8.24 -11.61 7.41
CA ALA A 114 -8.86 -12.55 8.34
C ALA A 114 -7.89 -13.66 8.73
N LYS A 115 -7.07 -14.09 7.77
CA LYS A 115 -6.10 -15.16 8.01
C LYS A 115 -4.93 -14.70 8.87
N LEU A 116 -4.41 -13.50 8.61
CA LEU A 116 -3.23 -13.00 9.30
C LEU A 116 -3.56 -12.27 10.60
N HIS A 117 -4.72 -11.64 10.67
CA HIS A 117 -5.09 -10.82 11.81
C HIS A 117 -6.54 -11.05 12.18
N PRO A 118 -6.87 -12.26 12.61
CA PRO A 118 -8.28 -12.59 12.84
C PRO A 118 -8.96 -11.69 13.88
N GLY A 119 -8.21 -11.23 14.87
CA GLY A 119 -8.80 -10.37 15.89
C GLY A 119 -9.04 -8.95 15.44
N GLU A 120 -8.51 -8.57 14.27
CA GLU A 120 -8.65 -7.23 13.74
C GLU A 120 -9.69 -7.12 12.64
N VAL A 121 -10.28 -8.23 12.27
CA VAL A 121 -11.29 -8.23 11.21
C VAL A 121 -12.58 -7.68 11.80
N LYS A 122 -13.20 -6.76 11.08
CA LYS A 122 -14.41 -6.14 11.53
C LYS A 122 -15.49 -7.20 11.78
N GLY A 123 -16.10 -7.16 12.93
CA GLY A 123 -17.13 -8.11 13.30
C GLY A 123 -16.62 -9.39 13.90
N VAL A 124 -15.31 -9.56 13.99
CA VAL A 124 -14.72 -10.74 14.58
C VAL A 124 -14.15 -10.39 15.95
N ARG A 125 -14.46 -11.21 16.93
CA ARG A 125 -13.98 -11.01 18.27
C ARG A 125 -13.00 -12.09 18.63
N SER A 126 -11.90 -11.64 19.13
CA SER A 126 -10.89 -12.62 19.48
C SER A 126 -10.94 -13.02 20.91
N ASN A 127 -11.89 -12.69 21.59
CA ASN A 127 -11.97 -12.91 22.86
C ASN A 127 -12.43 -13.92 23.32
N GLU A 128 -12.31 -14.22 23.42
CA GLU A 128 -12.78 -15.10 23.84
C GLU A 128 -12.27 -15.90 23.95
#